data_655b752e62d8fd273c4f1d8291ecf38c
#
_entry.id   655b752e62d8fd273c4f1d8291ecf38c
#
_cell.length_a   1.000
_cell.length_b   1.000
_cell.length_c   1.000
_cell.angle_alpha   90.00
_cell.angle_beta   90.00
_cell.angle_gamma   90.00
#
_symmetry.space_group_name_H-M   'P 1'
#
loop_
_entity.id
_entity.type
_entity.pdbx_description
1 polymer ?
#
loop_
_entity_poly.entity_id
_entity_poly.type
_entity_poly.pdbx_seq_one_letter_code
_entity_poly.pdbx_strand_id
1 'polypeptide(L)'
;PLYSSAASDVYKRQKVYNAEAEVEAEFDSVLTVDGCKKATDFVNFCDAFSIPVLTLTNVTGFAATVESEKNMASAVAKLTYAFANATVPKVNVIVGKAFGSAYVSMNSKSIGADLVYAWPTAEIGMMDAKLAAQIMYADADAETLNEKAAEYKELQSSPNSAAARGYVDAIIEPADTRKYVIGAFEMLFTKREDRPAKKHGTV
;
A
#
# COMPACT_ATOMS: atom_id res chain seq x y z
N PRO A 1 -12.42 7.70 16.33
CA PRO A 1 -12.36 6.49 17.10
C PRO A 1 -11.23 5.58 16.70
N LEU A 2 -10.88 4.91 17.51
CA LEU A 2 -9.87 4.10 18.15
C LEU A 2 -9.53 2.74 17.50
N TYR A 3 -10.08 2.42 16.32
CA TYR A 3 -9.94 1.08 15.74
C TYR A 3 -8.81 0.93 14.72
N SER A 4 -8.09 2.01 14.45
CA SER A 4 -6.99 1.99 13.48
C SER A 4 -5.69 1.41 14.02
N SER A 5 -5.55 1.25 15.35
CA SER A 5 -4.26 0.92 15.95
C SER A 5 -3.80 -0.52 15.72
N ALA A 6 -4.68 -1.49 15.78
CA ALA A 6 -4.29 -2.90 15.73
C ALA A 6 -3.85 -3.38 14.33
N ALA A 7 -4.52 -2.95 13.26
CA ALA A 7 -4.10 -3.29 11.90
C ALA A 7 -2.97 -2.39 11.39
N SER A 8 -2.90 -1.18 11.91
CA SER A 8 -1.84 -0.24 11.68
C SER A 8 -0.47 -0.76 12.13
N ASP A 9 -0.43 -1.53 13.20
CA ASP A 9 0.82 -2.04 13.78
C ASP A 9 1.55 -3.06 12.90
N VAL A 10 0.84 -3.80 12.05
CA VAL A 10 1.46 -4.88 11.25
C VAL A 10 2.13 -4.37 9.99
N TYR A 11 1.68 -3.27 9.42
CA TYR A 11 2.14 -2.79 8.11
C TYR A 11 2.91 -1.48 8.12
N LYS A 12 2.92 -0.75 9.23
CA LYS A 12 3.37 0.64 9.22
C LYS A 12 4.55 0.95 10.11
N ARG A 13 4.76 0.17 11.16
CA ARG A 13 5.89 0.41 12.04
C ARG A 13 7.06 -0.39 11.57
N GLN A 14 7.95 0.23 10.82
CA GLN A 14 9.26 -0.32 10.56
C GLN A 14 10.06 -0.50 11.85
N LYS A 15 9.73 0.28 12.88
CA LYS A 15 10.35 0.20 14.21
C LYS A 15 9.29 0.28 15.29
N VAL A 16 9.33 -0.66 16.22
CA VAL A 16 8.57 -0.61 17.46
C VAL A 16 9.51 -0.11 18.55
N TYR A 17 9.04 0.83 19.35
CA TYR A 17 9.81 1.41 20.44
C TYR A 17 9.21 0.97 21.77
N ASN A 18 10.08 0.65 22.75
CA ASN A 18 9.69 0.40 24.11
C ASN A 18 9.36 1.71 24.86
N ALA A 19 9.04 1.64 26.16
CA ALA A 19 8.72 2.80 26.98
C ALA A 19 9.90 3.79 27.14
N GLU A 20 11.13 3.31 26.98
CA GLU A 20 12.37 4.09 27.04
C GLU A 20 12.78 4.67 25.68
N ALA A 21 11.91 4.57 24.66
CA ALA A 21 12.15 4.99 23.28
C ALA A 21 13.32 4.26 22.58
N GLU A 22 13.68 3.09 23.05
CA GLU A 22 14.61 2.19 22.36
C GLU A 22 13.87 1.32 21.33
N VAL A 23 14.56 0.96 20.25
CA VAL A 23 13.97 0.09 19.21
C VAL A 23 13.83 -1.34 19.73
N GLU A 24 12.60 -1.77 19.97
CA GLU A 24 12.27 -3.13 20.41
C GLU A 24 12.21 -4.11 19.24
N ALA A 25 11.64 -3.68 18.12
CA ALA A 25 11.57 -4.48 16.89
C ALA A 25 11.63 -3.60 15.65
N GLU A 26 12.30 -4.08 14.62
CA GLU A 26 12.37 -3.44 13.32
C GLU A 26 11.80 -4.38 12.25
N PHE A 27 10.94 -3.85 11.37
CA PHE A 27 10.28 -4.60 10.32
C PHE A 27 10.63 -4.02 8.95
N ASP A 28 10.92 -4.88 8.00
CA ASP A 28 11.13 -4.50 6.61
C ASP A 28 9.83 -4.00 5.96
N SER A 29 9.96 -3.12 4.96
CA SER A 29 8.83 -2.62 4.16
C SER A 29 8.35 -3.65 3.13
N VAL A 30 8.20 -4.92 3.54
CA VAL A 30 7.78 -6.02 2.66
C VAL A 30 6.51 -6.67 3.18
N LEU A 31 5.67 -7.16 2.28
CA LEU A 31 4.51 -7.96 2.66
C LEU A 31 4.93 -9.38 3.01
N THR A 32 4.48 -9.85 4.16
CA THR A 32 4.65 -11.23 4.62
C THR A 32 3.33 -12.01 4.46
N VAL A 33 3.43 -13.33 4.47
CA VAL A 33 2.24 -14.22 4.39
C VAL A 33 1.27 -13.95 5.54
N ASP A 34 1.79 -13.89 6.77
CA ASP A 34 0.94 -13.65 7.95
C ASP A 34 0.40 -12.22 8.00
N GLY A 35 1.19 -11.26 7.52
CA GLY A 35 0.73 -9.91 7.31
C GLY A 35 -0.48 -9.85 6.35
N CYS A 36 -0.42 -10.52 5.21
CA CYS A 36 -1.53 -10.59 4.27
C CYS A 36 -2.77 -11.27 4.87
N LYS A 37 -2.60 -12.37 5.61
CA LYS A 37 -3.71 -13.05 6.30
C LYS A 37 -4.39 -12.11 7.29
N LYS A 38 -3.61 -11.50 8.19
CA LYS A 38 -4.12 -10.58 9.21
C LYS A 38 -4.88 -9.38 8.58
N ALA A 39 -4.34 -8.82 7.49
CA ALA A 39 -5.02 -7.73 6.79
C ALA A 39 -6.32 -8.20 6.11
N THR A 40 -6.33 -9.40 5.54
CA THR A 40 -7.54 -10.00 4.96
C THR A 40 -8.64 -10.12 6.00
N ASP A 41 -8.34 -10.69 7.15
CA ASP A 41 -9.30 -10.86 8.26
C ASP A 41 -9.81 -9.51 8.76
N PHE A 42 -8.90 -8.54 8.90
CA PHE A 42 -9.24 -7.19 9.33
C PHE A 42 -10.17 -6.47 8.34
N VAL A 43 -9.88 -6.53 7.04
CA VAL A 43 -10.71 -5.89 6.00
C VAL A 43 -12.09 -6.54 5.96
N ASN A 44 -12.17 -7.87 6.02
CA ASN A 44 -13.43 -8.59 6.08
C ASN A 44 -14.26 -8.23 7.33
N PHE A 45 -13.60 -8.10 8.48
CA PHE A 45 -14.25 -7.64 9.71
C PHE A 45 -14.80 -6.21 9.55
N CYS A 46 -13.98 -5.30 9.03
CA CYS A 46 -14.43 -3.92 8.81
C CYS A 46 -15.62 -3.85 7.85
N ASP A 47 -15.59 -4.63 6.76
CA ASP A 47 -16.69 -4.67 5.81
C ASP A 47 -17.97 -5.23 6.42
N ALA A 48 -17.87 -6.31 7.22
CA ALA A 48 -19.02 -6.91 7.92
C ALA A 48 -19.70 -5.97 8.91
N PHE A 49 -18.94 -5.07 9.53
CA PHE A 49 -19.44 -4.10 10.52
C PHE A 49 -19.60 -2.68 9.98
N SER A 50 -19.49 -2.48 8.66
CA SER A 50 -19.60 -1.16 8.02
C SER A 50 -18.59 -0.14 8.56
N ILE A 51 -17.38 -0.57 8.88
CA ILE A 51 -16.28 0.26 9.38
C ILE A 51 -15.41 0.71 8.22
N PRO A 52 -15.23 2.03 7.98
CA PRO A 52 -14.34 2.53 6.93
C PRO A 52 -12.89 2.10 7.13
N VAL A 53 -12.18 1.86 6.02
CA VAL A 53 -10.79 1.38 6.04
C VAL A 53 -9.83 2.45 5.54
N LEU A 54 -8.85 2.79 6.37
CA LEU A 54 -7.69 3.61 6.00
C LEU A 54 -6.47 2.72 5.85
N THR A 55 -5.81 2.81 4.69
CA THR A 55 -4.52 2.16 4.45
C THR A 55 -3.43 3.23 4.36
N LEU A 56 -2.32 3.04 5.07
CA LEU A 56 -1.11 3.83 4.86
C LEU A 56 -0.06 2.92 4.22
N THR A 57 0.30 3.22 2.99
CA THR A 57 1.15 2.35 2.18
C THR A 57 2.62 2.77 2.21
N ASN A 58 3.48 1.82 2.62
CA ASN A 58 4.93 1.89 2.44
C ASN A 58 5.41 0.46 2.20
N VAL A 59 5.49 0.03 0.94
CA VAL A 59 5.81 -1.35 0.57
C VAL A 59 6.76 -1.41 -0.62
N THR A 60 7.82 -2.19 -0.49
CA THR A 60 8.84 -2.38 -1.53
C THR A 60 8.66 -3.65 -2.33
N GLY A 61 7.94 -4.63 -1.78
CA GLY A 61 7.73 -5.93 -2.43
C GLY A 61 7.19 -6.98 -1.46
N PHE A 62 7.40 -8.22 -1.80
CA PHE A 62 7.07 -9.38 -0.96
C PHE A 62 8.30 -9.89 -0.23
N ALA A 63 8.11 -10.50 0.94
CA ALA A 63 9.19 -11.13 1.68
C ALA A 63 9.79 -12.31 0.88
N ALA A 64 11.11 -12.29 0.69
CA ALA A 64 11.84 -13.30 -0.08
C ALA A 64 12.30 -14.45 0.83
N THR A 65 11.37 -15.30 1.25
CA THR A 65 11.66 -16.49 2.05
C THR A 65 11.06 -17.74 1.41
N VAL A 66 11.58 -18.91 1.71
CA VAL A 66 11.07 -20.20 1.20
C VAL A 66 9.59 -20.40 1.56
N GLU A 67 9.19 -19.98 2.75
CA GLU A 67 7.80 -20.03 3.18
C GLU A 67 6.92 -19.09 2.37
N SER A 68 7.43 -17.87 2.10
CA SER A 68 6.73 -16.90 1.25
C SER A 68 6.52 -17.43 -0.16
N GLU A 69 7.52 -18.03 -0.78
CA GLU A 69 7.38 -18.61 -2.13
C GLU A 69 6.25 -19.65 -2.22
N LYS A 70 6.06 -20.44 -1.18
CA LYS A 70 5.00 -21.46 -1.15
C LYS A 70 3.60 -20.89 -0.94
N ASN A 71 3.45 -19.87 -0.11
CA ASN A 71 2.15 -19.47 0.43
C ASN A 71 1.73 -18.04 0.04
N MET A 72 2.65 -17.21 -0.45
CA MET A 72 2.39 -15.79 -0.71
C MET A 72 1.32 -15.56 -1.76
N ALA A 73 1.33 -16.32 -2.86
CA ALA A 73 0.37 -16.16 -3.93
C ALA A 73 -1.07 -16.32 -3.43
N SER A 74 -1.33 -17.35 -2.61
CA SER A 74 -2.65 -17.57 -2.00
C SER A 74 -3.02 -16.48 -1.00
N ALA A 75 -2.07 -16.05 -0.15
CA ALA A 75 -2.32 -15.01 0.85
C ALA A 75 -2.61 -13.64 0.20
N VAL A 76 -1.84 -13.27 -0.83
CA VAL A 76 -2.05 -12.03 -1.59
C VAL A 76 -3.36 -12.06 -2.39
N ALA A 77 -3.72 -13.20 -2.97
CA ALA A 77 -4.99 -13.36 -3.66
C ALA A 77 -6.18 -13.11 -2.72
N LYS A 78 -6.11 -13.64 -1.49
CA LYS A 78 -7.14 -13.41 -0.46
C LYS A 78 -7.21 -11.94 -0.05
N LEU A 79 -6.07 -11.30 0.16
CA LEU A 79 -6.02 -9.87 0.50
C LEU A 79 -6.59 -8.99 -0.63
N THR A 80 -6.18 -9.25 -1.86
CA THR A 80 -6.69 -8.54 -3.04
C THR A 80 -8.20 -8.72 -3.18
N TYR A 81 -8.68 -9.95 -2.99
CA TYR A 81 -10.11 -10.24 -3.00
C TYR A 81 -10.86 -9.50 -1.90
N ALA A 82 -10.34 -9.48 -0.67
CA ALA A 82 -10.96 -8.77 0.45
C ALA A 82 -11.13 -7.27 0.14
N PHE A 83 -10.06 -6.60 -0.32
CA PHE A 83 -10.15 -5.19 -0.71
C PHE A 83 -11.08 -4.96 -1.91
N ALA A 84 -11.00 -5.79 -2.94
CA ALA A 84 -11.83 -5.63 -4.12
C ALA A 84 -13.31 -5.88 -3.83
N ASN A 85 -13.62 -6.76 -2.88
CA ASN A 85 -14.99 -7.11 -2.53
C ASN A 85 -15.62 -6.20 -1.47
N ALA A 86 -14.80 -5.56 -0.63
CA ALA A 86 -15.28 -4.69 0.43
C ALA A 86 -16.06 -3.48 -0.12
N THR A 87 -17.23 -3.22 0.48
CA THR A 87 -18.17 -2.17 0.09
C THR A 87 -18.05 -0.91 0.93
N VAL A 88 -17.35 -0.99 2.06
CA VAL A 88 -17.09 0.16 2.94
C VAL A 88 -16.20 1.22 2.28
N PRO A 89 -16.25 2.48 2.75
CA PRO A 89 -15.30 3.50 2.33
C PRO A 89 -13.85 3.06 2.52
N LYS A 90 -13.05 3.17 1.45
CA LYS A 90 -11.65 2.76 1.43
C LYS A 90 -10.76 3.91 0.97
N VAL A 91 -9.93 4.42 1.86
CA VAL A 91 -8.96 5.47 1.57
C VAL A 91 -7.56 4.93 1.70
N ASN A 92 -6.68 5.26 0.75
CA ASN A 92 -5.27 4.89 0.81
C ASN A 92 -4.40 6.15 0.81
N VAL A 93 -3.38 6.19 1.66
CA VAL A 93 -2.35 7.23 1.68
C VAL A 93 -1.00 6.58 1.48
N ILE A 94 -0.31 6.94 0.40
CA ILE A 94 1.03 6.45 0.11
C ILE A 94 2.03 7.37 0.81
N VAL A 95 2.63 6.85 1.88
CA VAL A 95 3.51 7.61 2.77
C VAL A 95 5.01 7.41 2.46
N GLY A 96 5.32 6.45 1.60
CA GLY A 96 6.70 6.11 1.24
C GLY A 96 6.76 5.36 -0.09
N LYS A 97 7.40 4.19 -0.10
CA LYS A 97 7.52 3.38 -1.30
C LYS A 97 6.22 2.60 -1.59
N ALA A 98 5.91 2.43 -2.87
CA ALA A 98 4.75 1.71 -3.35
C ALA A 98 5.09 1.02 -4.68
N PHE A 99 5.69 -0.18 -4.60
CA PHE A 99 6.22 -0.87 -5.76
C PHE A 99 5.48 -2.16 -6.12
N GLY A 100 5.27 -2.33 -7.42
CA GLY A 100 4.83 -3.56 -8.05
C GLY A 100 3.48 -4.08 -7.56
N SER A 101 3.29 -5.39 -7.66
CA SER A 101 2.05 -6.06 -7.27
C SER A 101 1.78 -6.04 -5.76
N ALA A 102 2.81 -5.88 -4.93
CA ALA A 102 2.65 -5.69 -3.50
C ALA A 102 1.88 -4.40 -3.18
N TYR A 103 2.20 -3.30 -3.86
CA TYR A 103 1.43 -2.06 -3.77
C TYR A 103 -0.01 -2.25 -4.28
N VAL A 104 -0.18 -2.91 -5.43
CA VAL A 104 -1.52 -3.10 -6.00
C VAL A 104 -2.46 -3.78 -5.01
N SER A 105 -1.99 -4.82 -4.31
CA SER A 105 -2.78 -5.55 -3.32
C SER A 105 -3.07 -4.78 -2.02
N MET A 106 -2.40 -3.64 -1.80
CA MET A 106 -2.59 -2.78 -0.63
C MET A 106 -3.58 -1.64 -0.87
N ASN A 107 -4.82 -1.96 -1.21
CA ASN A 107 -5.87 -0.97 -1.41
C ASN A 107 -5.49 0.12 -2.43
N SER A 108 -4.97 -0.29 -3.58
CA SER A 108 -4.67 0.65 -4.67
C SER A 108 -5.94 1.09 -5.40
N LYS A 109 -5.84 2.15 -6.21
CA LYS A 109 -6.92 2.59 -7.10
C LYS A 109 -7.38 1.47 -8.03
N SER A 110 -6.45 0.63 -8.48
CA SER A 110 -6.70 -0.48 -9.41
C SER A 110 -7.62 -1.58 -8.84
N ILE A 111 -7.67 -1.75 -7.52
CA ILE A 111 -8.55 -2.73 -6.86
C ILE A 111 -9.74 -2.10 -6.14
N GLY A 112 -10.01 -0.82 -6.41
CA GLY A 112 -11.23 -0.15 -5.97
C GLY A 112 -11.09 0.68 -4.70
N ALA A 113 -9.92 1.25 -4.41
CA ALA A 113 -9.84 2.34 -3.44
C ALA A 113 -10.67 3.53 -3.91
N ASP A 114 -11.46 4.11 -3.03
CA ASP A 114 -12.30 5.27 -3.36
C ASP A 114 -11.44 6.52 -3.57
N LEU A 115 -10.50 6.76 -2.66
CA LEU A 115 -9.54 7.85 -2.76
C LEU A 115 -8.13 7.37 -2.43
N VAL A 116 -7.17 7.84 -3.22
CA VAL A 116 -5.75 7.56 -3.04
C VAL A 116 -4.98 8.88 -2.97
N TYR A 117 -4.31 9.12 -1.86
CA TYR A 117 -3.42 10.25 -1.67
C TYR A 117 -1.96 9.80 -1.64
N ALA A 118 -1.05 10.67 -1.99
CA ALA A 118 0.38 10.42 -1.87
C ALA A 118 1.09 11.60 -1.22
N TRP A 119 2.14 11.33 -0.44
CA TRP A 119 3.04 12.38 0.01
C TRP A 119 3.99 12.78 -1.13
N PRO A 120 4.52 14.02 -1.12
CA PRO A 120 5.44 14.49 -2.15
C PRO A 120 6.73 13.66 -2.25
N THR A 121 7.11 13.02 -1.16
CA THR A 121 8.30 12.15 -1.07
C THR A 121 8.05 10.70 -1.46
N ALA A 122 6.80 10.33 -1.78
CA ALA A 122 6.45 8.97 -2.14
C ALA A 122 7.10 8.54 -3.46
N GLU A 123 7.39 7.26 -3.58
CA GLU A 123 7.90 6.63 -4.80
C GLU A 123 6.92 5.54 -5.23
N ILE A 124 6.29 5.74 -6.40
CA ILE A 124 5.20 4.87 -6.88
C ILE A 124 5.56 4.32 -8.25
N GLY A 125 5.79 3.02 -8.36
CA GLY A 125 6.22 2.44 -9.63
C GLY A 125 6.20 0.92 -9.65
N MET A 126 6.77 0.36 -10.71
CA MET A 126 6.87 -1.09 -10.84
C MET A 126 7.95 -1.70 -9.95
N MET A 127 9.08 -0.98 -9.79
CA MET A 127 10.23 -1.43 -9.01
C MET A 127 11.09 -0.23 -8.57
N ASP A 128 12.05 -0.50 -7.72
CA ASP A 128 13.06 0.49 -7.31
C ASP A 128 13.86 1.02 -8.51
N ALA A 129 14.14 2.32 -8.51
CA ALA A 129 14.80 2.99 -9.64
C ALA A 129 16.22 2.48 -9.92
N LYS A 130 16.98 2.10 -8.89
CA LYS A 130 18.32 1.53 -9.07
C LYS A 130 18.25 0.17 -9.71
N LEU A 131 17.31 -0.67 -9.28
CA LEU A 131 17.10 -1.98 -9.87
C LEU A 131 16.67 -1.85 -11.34
N ALA A 132 15.76 -0.91 -11.64
CA ALA A 132 15.36 -0.64 -13.01
C ALA A 132 16.54 -0.22 -13.89
N ALA A 133 17.40 0.69 -13.42
CA ALA A 133 18.60 1.12 -14.14
C ALA A 133 19.57 -0.05 -14.38
N GLN A 134 19.80 -0.90 -13.39
CA GLN A 134 20.66 -2.09 -13.53
C GLN A 134 20.13 -3.09 -14.57
N ILE A 135 18.82 -3.25 -14.67
CA ILE A 135 18.22 -4.15 -15.67
C ILE A 135 18.29 -3.55 -17.08
N MET A 136 18.03 -2.25 -17.21
CA MET A 136 18.00 -1.59 -18.52
C MET A 136 19.40 -1.29 -19.09
N TYR A 137 20.38 -1.07 -18.23
CA TYR A 137 21.74 -0.64 -18.58
C TYR A 137 22.79 -1.54 -17.90
N ALA A 138 22.67 -2.86 -18.09
CA ALA A 138 23.46 -3.88 -17.39
C ALA A 138 25.00 -3.70 -17.57
N ASP A 139 25.43 -3.17 -18.70
CA ASP A 139 26.86 -2.98 -19.04
C ASP A 139 27.38 -1.57 -18.72
N ALA A 140 26.56 -0.70 -18.09
CA ALA A 140 26.94 0.67 -17.77
C ALA A 140 27.81 0.73 -16.50
N ASP A 141 28.63 1.74 -16.39
CA ASP A 141 29.40 2.04 -15.20
C ASP A 141 28.53 2.59 -14.06
N ALA A 142 29.08 2.61 -12.85
CA ALA A 142 28.34 2.98 -11.66
C ALA A 142 27.80 4.43 -11.68
N GLU A 143 28.52 5.35 -12.32
CA GLU A 143 28.11 6.75 -12.45
C GLU A 143 26.89 6.88 -13.36
N THR A 144 26.96 6.29 -14.55
CA THR A 144 25.84 6.23 -15.51
C THR A 144 24.63 5.54 -14.91
N LEU A 145 24.81 4.45 -14.15
CA LEU A 145 23.71 3.76 -13.47
C LEU A 145 23.00 4.67 -12.45
N ASN A 146 23.74 5.46 -11.69
CA ASN A 146 23.15 6.40 -10.73
C ASN A 146 22.40 7.54 -11.44
N GLU A 147 22.93 8.06 -12.53
CA GLU A 147 22.27 9.08 -13.36
C GLU A 147 20.96 8.54 -13.93
N LYS A 148 20.99 7.35 -14.54
CA LYS A 148 19.79 6.70 -15.11
C LYS A 148 18.77 6.30 -14.05
N ALA A 149 19.19 5.92 -12.85
CA ALA A 149 18.29 5.69 -11.74
C ALA A 149 17.58 6.97 -11.30
N ALA A 150 18.28 8.10 -11.24
CA ALA A 150 17.68 9.39 -10.91
C ALA A 150 16.66 9.84 -11.99
N GLU A 151 17.01 9.70 -13.26
CA GLU A 151 16.11 9.97 -14.40
C GLU A 151 14.84 9.08 -14.33
N TYR A 152 15.02 7.77 -14.12
CA TYR A 152 13.91 6.84 -13.99
C TYR A 152 12.99 7.21 -12.80
N LYS A 153 13.59 7.56 -11.66
CA LYS A 153 12.83 7.96 -10.47
C LYS A 153 11.93 9.16 -10.75
N GLU A 154 12.47 10.19 -11.40
CA GLU A 154 11.73 11.40 -11.73
C GLU A 154 10.60 11.13 -12.73
N LEU A 155 10.89 10.43 -13.82
CA LEU A 155 9.96 10.20 -14.92
C LEU A 155 8.90 9.13 -14.60
N GLN A 156 9.24 8.07 -13.87
CA GLN A 156 8.41 6.88 -13.73
C GLN A 156 7.88 6.68 -12.30
N SER A 157 8.66 7.04 -11.28
CA SER A 157 8.34 6.73 -9.89
C SER A 157 7.90 7.94 -9.06
N SER A 158 7.84 9.14 -9.64
CA SER A 158 7.38 10.32 -8.92
C SER A 158 5.87 10.29 -8.66
N PRO A 159 5.39 10.87 -7.55
CA PRO A 159 3.94 10.98 -7.28
C PRO A 159 3.21 11.76 -8.37
N ASN A 160 3.87 12.76 -8.99
CA ASN A 160 3.32 13.52 -10.10
C ASN A 160 3.05 12.63 -11.33
N SER A 161 3.99 11.73 -11.66
CA SER A 161 3.83 10.77 -12.74
C SER A 161 2.67 9.80 -12.46
N ALA A 162 2.53 9.34 -11.20
CA ALA A 162 1.43 8.48 -10.79
C ALA A 162 0.07 9.20 -10.83
N ALA A 163 0.02 10.47 -10.42
CA ALA A 163 -1.18 11.31 -10.49
C ALA A 163 -1.59 11.59 -11.93
N ALA A 164 -0.63 11.90 -12.81
CA ALA A 164 -0.91 12.11 -14.24
C ALA A 164 -1.51 10.87 -14.92
N ARG A 165 -1.21 9.68 -14.41
CA ARG A 165 -1.75 8.39 -14.89
C ARG A 165 -3.06 7.98 -14.19
N GLY A 166 -3.56 8.77 -13.23
CA GLY A 166 -4.80 8.49 -12.49
C GLY A 166 -4.67 7.47 -11.36
N TYR A 167 -3.47 7.13 -10.91
CA TYR A 167 -3.27 6.22 -9.77
C TYR A 167 -3.36 6.92 -8.42
N VAL A 168 -3.20 8.24 -8.40
CA VAL A 168 -3.27 9.09 -7.20
C VAL A 168 -4.22 10.25 -7.48
N ASP A 169 -5.17 10.48 -6.57
CA ASP A 169 -6.19 11.54 -6.71
C ASP A 169 -5.63 12.92 -6.29
N ALA A 170 -4.78 12.96 -5.28
CA ALA A 170 -4.10 14.19 -4.86
C ALA A 170 -2.76 13.91 -4.17
N ILE A 171 -1.82 14.84 -4.35
CA ILE A 171 -0.56 14.87 -3.60
C ILE A 171 -0.76 15.82 -2.44
N ILE A 172 -0.51 15.34 -1.22
CA ILE A 172 -0.82 16.05 0.01
C ILE A 172 0.41 16.14 0.92
N GLU A 173 0.56 17.27 1.60
CA GLU A 173 1.62 17.42 2.59
C GLU A 173 1.38 16.50 3.80
N PRO A 174 2.44 15.93 4.41
CA PRO A 174 2.31 15.07 5.58
C PRO A 174 1.51 15.71 6.72
N ALA A 175 1.68 17.01 6.95
CA ALA A 175 0.98 17.77 7.98
C ALA A 175 -0.54 17.84 7.75
N ASP A 176 -0.98 17.83 6.49
CA ASP A 176 -2.39 17.92 6.10
C ASP A 176 -3.08 16.55 6.00
N THR A 177 -2.35 15.44 6.15
CA THR A 177 -2.88 14.08 5.96
C THR A 177 -4.16 13.84 6.74
N ARG A 178 -4.19 14.24 8.03
CA ARG A 178 -5.40 14.06 8.87
C ARG A 178 -6.60 14.80 8.32
N LYS A 179 -6.42 16.03 7.86
CA LYS A 179 -7.48 16.87 7.29
C LYS A 179 -8.07 16.24 6.04
N TYR A 180 -7.21 15.79 5.10
CA TYR A 180 -7.66 15.13 3.89
C TYR A 180 -8.37 13.80 4.15
N VAL A 181 -7.87 13.00 5.08
CA VAL A 181 -8.51 11.72 5.46
C VAL A 181 -9.88 11.93 6.11
N ILE A 182 -10.01 12.93 6.99
CA ILE A 182 -11.32 13.28 7.58
C ILE A 182 -12.29 13.70 6.47
N GLY A 183 -11.90 14.65 5.61
CA GLY A 183 -12.75 15.11 4.50
C GLY A 183 -13.12 13.98 3.54
N ALA A 184 -12.19 13.05 3.26
CA ALA A 184 -12.46 11.88 2.45
C ALA A 184 -13.55 10.99 3.05
N PHE A 185 -13.46 10.66 4.33
CA PHE A 185 -14.49 9.83 4.98
C PHE A 185 -15.82 10.56 5.17
N GLU A 186 -15.82 11.87 5.38
CA GLU A 186 -17.05 12.68 5.38
C GLU A 186 -17.73 12.65 4.01
N MET A 187 -16.98 12.82 2.93
CA MET A 187 -17.51 12.74 1.56
C MET A 187 -18.05 11.35 1.23
N LEU A 188 -17.38 10.29 1.72
CA LEU A 188 -17.76 8.90 1.48
C LEU A 188 -18.80 8.36 2.47
N PHE A 189 -19.28 9.16 3.41
CA PHE A 189 -20.24 8.72 4.45
C PHE A 189 -21.52 8.12 3.86
N THR A 190 -21.99 8.65 2.74
CA THR A 190 -23.19 8.17 2.05
C THR A 190 -22.93 7.08 1.02
N LYS A 191 -21.68 6.60 0.91
CA LYS A 191 -21.35 5.53 -0.04
C LYS A 191 -22.27 4.33 0.17
N ARG A 192 -22.87 3.87 -0.92
CA ARG A 192 -23.66 2.63 -0.99
C ARG A 192 -23.18 1.88 -2.23
N GLU A 193 -22.82 0.65 -2.08
CA GLU A 193 -22.31 -0.19 -3.14
C GLU A 193 -22.92 -1.58 -3.03
N ASP A 194 -23.74 -1.95 -4.01
CA ASP A 194 -24.30 -3.30 -4.10
C ASP A 194 -23.36 -4.19 -4.90
N ARG A 195 -23.03 -5.32 -4.34
CA ARG A 195 -22.23 -6.37 -5.01
C ARG A 195 -23.09 -7.57 -5.36
N PRO A 196 -22.84 -8.25 -6.49
CA PRO A 196 -23.50 -9.50 -6.79
C PRO A 196 -23.29 -10.52 -5.66
N ALA A 197 -24.36 -11.23 -5.30
CA ALA A 197 -24.28 -12.28 -4.30
C ALA A 197 -23.29 -13.37 -4.77
N LYS A 198 -22.38 -13.74 -3.89
CA LYS A 198 -21.34 -14.75 -4.16
C LYS A 198 -21.57 -15.97 -3.27
N LYS A 199 -21.37 -17.15 -3.85
CA LYS A 199 -21.52 -18.41 -3.11
C LYS A 199 -20.29 -18.72 -2.25
N HIS A 200 -19.10 -18.24 -2.68
CA HIS A 200 -17.82 -18.47 -2.00
C HIS A 200 -16.84 -17.34 -2.35
N GLY A 201 -15.83 -17.16 -1.54
CA GLY A 201 -14.68 -16.31 -1.80
C GLY A 201 -13.51 -17.05 -2.43
N THR A 202 -12.32 -16.46 -2.38
CA THR A 202 -11.06 -17.14 -2.68
C THR A 202 -10.71 -18.13 -1.56
N VAL A 203 -10.44 -19.36 -1.92
CA VAL A 203 -10.05 -20.43 -1.00
C VAL A 203 -8.53 -20.60 -0.96
#